data_7d8405e234b75cd1b1f22d40fc833430
#
_entry.id   7d8405e234b75cd1b1f22d40fc833430
#
_cell.length_a   1.000
_cell.length_b   1.000
_cell.length_c   1.000
_cell.angle_alpha   90.00
_cell.angle_beta   90.00
_cell.angle_gamma   90.00
#
_symmetry.space_group_name_H-M   'P 1'
#
loop_
_entity.id
_entity.type
_entity.pdbx_description
1 polymer ?
#
loop_
_entity_poly.entity_id
_entity_poly.type
_entity_poly.pdbx_seq_one_letter_code
_entity_poly.pdbx_strand_id
1 'polypeptide(L)'
;MKKIIFGITGLTLGGAERVLVDISNRLVKNYDVTIFTIYAKGELEKELDSRIHLISLYNFRYDEIKGFQKKLIPLKVLLNKKKIFKNYIDNDDYFAQIAFLEGAITRIFSVKSKKNTNKIAWIHNDISKVFGKGIKSKIKRILDRNVYEKYDTLAFVSMDNLDKFNKVYD
;
A
#
# COMPACT_ATOMS: atom_id res chain seq x y z
N MET A 1 8.73 0.10 22.06
CA MET A 1 8.32 1.14 21.08
C MET A 1 7.02 0.70 20.44
N LYS A 2 6.16 1.64 19.97
CA LYS A 2 4.98 1.29 19.18
C LYS A 2 5.42 0.75 17.82
N LYS A 3 4.80 -0.33 17.36
CA LYS A 3 5.07 -0.94 16.06
C LYS A 3 4.20 -0.31 14.98
N ILE A 4 4.77 -0.01 13.83
CA ILE A 4 4.04 0.47 12.65
C ILE A 4 4.45 -0.31 11.42
N ILE A 5 3.51 -0.57 10.52
CA ILE A 5 3.79 -1.25 9.25
C ILE A 5 3.31 -0.41 8.08
N PHE A 6 4.21 -0.19 7.13
CA PHE A 6 3.90 0.39 5.83
C PHE A 6 3.79 -0.69 4.76
N GLY A 7 2.85 -0.53 3.85
CA GLY A 7 2.74 -1.36 2.66
C GLY A 7 2.96 -0.54 1.40
N ILE A 8 3.81 -1.05 0.52
CA ILE A 8 4.07 -0.48 -0.81
C ILE A 8 4.29 -1.60 -1.84
N THR A 9 4.17 -1.33 -3.12
CA THR A 9 4.33 -2.34 -4.16
C THR A 9 5.78 -2.86 -4.26
N GLY A 10 6.75 -1.98 -4.14
CA GLY A 10 8.19 -2.25 -4.12
C GLY A 10 8.94 -0.95 -3.85
N LEU A 11 10.24 -1.00 -3.62
CA LEU A 11 11.07 0.17 -3.34
C LEU A 11 11.95 0.53 -4.55
N THR A 12 11.30 0.75 -5.71
CA THR A 12 11.97 1.18 -6.95
C THR A 12 12.23 2.69 -6.95
N LEU A 13 12.85 3.21 -8.01
CA LEU A 13 13.13 4.65 -8.16
C LEU A 13 11.84 5.42 -8.52
N GLY A 14 11.04 5.76 -7.51
CA GLY A 14 9.81 6.53 -7.64
C GLY A 14 9.65 7.57 -6.54
N GLY A 15 8.75 8.54 -6.75
CA GLY A 15 8.54 9.63 -5.79
C GLY A 15 7.92 9.16 -4.47
N ALA A 16 6.89 8.33 -4.52
CA ALA A 16 6.25 7.76 -3.34
C ALA A 16 7.22 6.86 -2.55
N GLU A 17 8.00 6.05 -3.26
CA GLU A 17 9.00 5.15 -2.70
C GLU A 17 10.09 5.93 -1.97
N ARG A 18 10.59 7.03 -2.57
CA ARG A 18 11.57 7.93 -1.94
C ARG A 18 11.01 8.54 -0.65
N VAL A 19 9.80 9.06 -0.70
CA VAL A 19 9.12 9.64 0.47
C VAL A 19 8.96 8.59 1.57
N LEU A 20 8.60 7.34 1.23
CA LEU A 20 8.48 6.26 2.22
C LEU A 20 9.82 5.97 2.90
N VAL A 21 10.91 5.85 2.14
CA VAL A 21 12.25 5.61 2.69
C VAL A 21 12.66 6.74 3.65
N ASP A 22 12.47 8.00 3.23
CA ASP A 22 12.82 9.16 4.04
C ASP A 22 12.02 9.23 5.35
N ILE A 23 10.69 8.98 5.28
CA ILE A 23 9.81 8.94 6.45
C ILE A 23 10.20 7.79 7.37
N SER A 24 10.40 6.60 6.84
CA SER A 24 10.72 5.39 7.62
C SER A 24 12.04 5.54 8.35
N ASN A 25 13.08 6.09 7.70
CA ASN A 25 14.39 6.36 8.30
C ASN A 25 14.33 7.41 9.43
N ARG A 26 13.35 8.32 9.40
CA ARG A 26 13.10 9.26 10.51
C ARG A 26 12.31 8.61 11.64
N LEU A 27 11.28 7.83 11.31
CA LEU A 27 10.37 7.22 12.28
C LEU A 27 11.02 6.10 13.09
N VAL A 28 12.01 5.39 12.54
CA VAL A 28 12.70 4.30 13.23
C VAL A 28 13.42 4.73 14.53
N LYS A 29 13.60 6.04 14.73
CA LYS A 29 14.11 6.60 15.99
C LYS A 29 13.14 6.44 17.15
N ASN A 30 11.84 6.41 16.90
CA ASN A 30 10.77 6.44 17.91
C ASN A 30 9.78 5.26 17.79
N TYR A 31 9.81 4.54 16.68
CA TYR A 31 8.90 3.43 16.36
C TYR A 31 9.69 2.21 15.90
N ASP A 32 9.12 1.04 16.13
CA ASP A 32 9.54 -0.20 15.49
C ASP A 32 8.87 -0.25 14.10
N VAL A 33 9.66 -0.05 13.04
CA VAL A 33 9.17 0.16 11.68
C VAL A 33 9.33 -1.10 10.86
N THR A 34 8.22 -1.57 10.29
CA THR A 34 8.20 -2.63 9.28
C THR A 34 7.75 -2.06 7.95
N ILE A 35 8.39 -2.47 6.86
CA ILE A 35 7.93 -2.21 5.49
C ILE A 35 7.58 -3.54 4.83
N PHE A 36 6.33 -3.67 4.38
CA PHE A 36 5.88 -4.78 3.56
C PHE A 36 5.87 -4.38 2.08
N THR A 37 6.52 -5.18 1.24
CA THR A 37 6.49 -5.00 -0.22
C THR A 37 5.89 -6.21 -0.92
N ILE A 38 5.25 -6.01 -2.08
CA ILE A 38 4.83 -7.12 -2.94
C ILE A 38 6.05 -7.70 -3.66
N TYR A 39 6.95 -6.85 -4.14
CA TYR A 39 8.16 -7.25 -4.87
C TYR A 39 9.41 -6.74 -4.15
N ALA A 40 10.41 -7.61 -4.05
CA ALA A 40 11.73 -7.30 -3.48
C ALA A 40 12.69 -6.68 -4.50
N LYS A 41 13.91 -6.42 -4.03
CA LYS A 41 15.08 -5.98 -4.82
C LYS A 41 14.88 -4.63 -5.51
N GLY A 42 14.09 -3.74 -4.89
CA GLY A 42 14.00 -2.35 -5.30
C GLY A 42 15.30 -1.59 -5.02
N GLU A 43 15.65 -0.63 -5.87
CA GLU A 43 16.90 0.13 -5.79
C GLU A 43 17.04 0.91 -4.48
N LEU A 44 15.91 1.32 -3.89
CA LEU A 44 15.90 2.11 -2.65
C LEU A 44 15.98 1.27 -1.38
N GLU A 45 15.91 -0.06 -1.45
CA GLU A 45 16.04 -0.94 -0.28
C GLU A 45 17.38 -0.73 0.46
N LYS A 46 18.45 -0.45 -0.28
CA LYS A 46 19.79 -0.19 0.27
C LYS A 46 19.91 1.13 1.04
N GLU A 47 18.92 2.02 0.93
CA GLU A 47 18.88 3.31 1.60
C GLU A 47 18.08 3.27 2.91
N LEU A 48 17.46 2.12 3.21
CA LEU A 48 16.77 1.92 4.48
C LEU A 48 17.76 1.84 5.65
N ASP A 49 17.39 2.45 6.75
CA ASP A 49 18.09 2.26 8.03
C ASP A 49 18.05 0.78 8.44
N SER A 50 19.16 0.25 8.91
CA SER A 50 19.31 -1.17 9.26
C SER A 50 18.36 -1.69 10.34
N ARG A 51 17.71 -0.80 11.08
CA ARG A 51 16.70 -1.12 12.11
C ARG A 51 15.31 -1.35 11.51
N ILE A 52 15.08 -1.03 10.24
CA ILE A 52 13.79 -1.22 9.57
C ILE A 52 13.65 -2.68 9.15
N HIS A 53 12.53 -3.30 9.52
CA HIS A 53 12.20 -4.67 9.11
C HIS A 53 11.57 -4.67 7.72
N LEU A 54 12.30 -5.15 6.71
CA LEU A 54 11.78 -5.28 5.35
C LEU A 54 11.26 -6.70 5.11
N ILE A 55 10.01 -6.83 4.70
CA ILE A 55 9.33 -8.09 4.39
C ILE A 55 8.79 -8.02 2.97
N SER A 56 9.12 -8.98 2.12
CA SER A 56 8.65 -9.03 0.73
C SER A 56 7.86 -10.30 0.45
N LEU A 57 6.73 -10.16 -0.26
CA LEU A 57 5.90 -11.30 -0.66
C LEU A 57 6.59 -12.16 -1.71
N TYR A 58 7.25 -11.54 -2.68
CA TYR A 58 8.02 -12.20 -3.73
C TYR A 58 9.47 -11.73 -3.72
N ASN A 59 10.42 -12.66 -3.82
CA ASN A 59 11.87 -12.38 -3.84
C ASN A 59 12.40 -12.12 -5.26
N PHE A 60 11.66 -11.35 -6.05
CA PHE A 60 12.07 -10.89 -7.39
C PHE A 60 11.51 -9.49 -7.66
N ARG A 61 12.07 -8.81 -8.67
CA ARG A 61 11.62 -7.49 -9.12
C ARG A 61 10.40 -7.60 -10.03
N TYR A 62 9.57 -6.54 -10.04
CA TYR A 62 8.42 -6.48 -10.93
C TYR A 62 8.80 -6.52 -12.43
N ASP A 63 9.91 -5.91 -12.81
CA ASP A 63 10.41 -5.87 -14.19
C ASP A 63 10.98 -7.22 -14.68
N GLU A 64 11.39 -8.10 -13.78
CA GLU A 64 11.79 -9.47 -14.09
C GLU A 64 10.62 -10.35 -14.56
N ILE A 65 9.37 -9.95 -14.27
CA ILE A 65 8.18 -10.71 -14.65
C ILE A 65 7.94 -10.58 -16.16
N LYS A 66 7.82 -11.73 -16.85
CA LYS A 66 7.64 -11.77 -18.31
C LYS A 66 6.29 -12.39 -18.70
N GLY A 67 5.81 -12.04 -19.89
CA GLY A 67 4.67 -12.67 -20.55
C GLY A 67 3.39 -12.64 -19.72
N PHE A 68 2.69 -13.76 -19.71
CA PHE A 68 1.39 -13.94 -19.05
C PHE A 68 1.43 -13.75 -17.53
N GLN A 69 2.59 -14.00 -16.91
CA GLN A 69 2.78 -13.82 -15.46
C GLN A 69 2.56 -12.37 -15.00
N LYS A 70 2.82 -11.36 -15.85
CA LYS A 70 2.51 -9.95 -15.54
C LYS A 70 1.04 -9.70 -15.21
N LYS A 71 0.12 -10.49 -15.77
CA LYS A 71 -1.31 -10.42 -15.47
C LYS A 71 -1.72 -11.36 -14.34
N LEU A 72 -1.12 -12.54 -14.27
CA LEU A 72 -1.47 -13.56 -13.27
C LEU A 72 -1.05 -13.19 -11.85
N ILE A 73 0.15 -12.66 -11.66
CA ILE A 73 0.67 -12.36 -10.32
C ILE A 73 -0.18 -11.31 -9.60
N PRO A 74 -0.50 -10.14 -10.19
CA PRO A 74 -1.40 -9.18 -9.55
C PRO A 74 -2.78 -9.76 -9.22
N LEU A 75 -3.33 -10.60 -10.12
CA LEU A 75 -4.60 -11.27 -9.87
C LEU A 75 -4.49 -12.25 -8.68
N LYS A 76 -3.44 -13.07 -8.61
CA LYS A 76 -3.17 -13.97 -7.48
C LYS A 76 -3.03 -13.20 -6.17
N VAL A 77 -2.33 -12.06 -6.17
CA VAL A 77 -2.20 -11.18 -5.00
C VAL A 77 -3.58 -10.73 -4.51
N LEU A 78 -4.43 -10.25 -5.41
CA LEU A 78 -5.77 -9.78 -5.05
C LEU A 78 -6.69 -10.90 -4.56
N LEU A 79 -6.66 -12.06 -5.20
CA LEU A 79 -7.45 -13.22 -4.76
C LEU A 79 -7.00 -13.76 -3.39
N ASN A 80 -5.72 -13.68 -3.09
CA ASN A 80 -5.15 -14.15 -1.83
C ASN A 80 -4.98 -13.04 -0.77
N LYS A 81 -5.54 -11.84 -0.97
CA LYS A 81 -5.33 -10.68 -0.09
C LYS A 81 -5.59 -10.97 1.40
N LYS A 82 -6.63 -11.77 1.74
CA LYS A 82 -6.92 -12.14 3.13
C LYS A 82 -5.81 -12.99 3.76
N LYS A 83 -5.27 -13.95 2.99
CA LYS A 83 -4.15 -14.81 3.43
C LYS A 83 -2.87 -13.99 3.59
N ILE A 84 -2.58 -13.13 2.61
CA ILE A 84 -1.43 -12.23 2.65
C ILE A 84 -1.53 -11.31 3.86
N PHE A 85 -2.67 -10.65 4.04
CA PHE A 85 -2.91 -9.77 5.18
C PHE A 85 -2.66 -10.50 6.51
N LYS A 86 -3.28 -11.66 6.72
CA LYS A 86 -3.13 -12.43 7.96
C LYS A 86 -1.68 -12.84 8.23
N ASN A 87 -0.94 -13.25 7.20
CA ASN A 87 0.39 -13.83 7.38
C ASN A 87 1.50 -12.78 7.48
N TYR A 88 1.33 -11.59 6.89
CA TYR A 88 2.39 -10.60 6.74
C TYR A 88 2.08 -9.26 7.43
N ILE A 89 0.79 -8.91 7.62
CA ILE A 89 0.41 -7.59 8.12
C ILE A 89 -0.29 -7.70 9.50
N ASP A 90 -1.15 -8.68 9.69
CA ASP A 90 -1.91 -8.88 10.94
C ASP A 90 -1.26 -9.93 11.86
N ASN A 91 0.00 -10.24 11.63
CA ASN A 91 0.79 -11.22 12.39
C ASN A 91 1.39 -10.66 13.69
N ASP A 92 1.43 -9.33 13.85
CA ASP A 92 1.96 -8.65 15.03
C ASP A 92 1.01 -7.53 15.50
N ASP A 93 1.24 -6.96 16.68
CA ASP A 93 0.41 -5.91 17.29
C ASP A 93 0.85 -4.52 16.81
N TYR A 94 0.57 -4.22 15.56
CA TYR A 94 0.85 -2.91 14.99
C TYR A 94 -0.12 -1.84 15.51
N PHE A 95 0.44 -0.76 16.05
CA PHE A 95 -0.31 0.45 16.41
C PHE A 95 -0.96 1.09 15.18
N ALA A 96 -0.27 1.06 14.04
CA ALA A 96 -0.79 1.54 12.77
C ALA A 96 -0.39 0.63 11.61
N GLN A 97 -1.34 0.42 10.69
CA GLN A 97 -1.18 -0.29 9.42
C GLN A 97 -1.43 0.71 8.28
N ILE A 98 -0.38 1.05 7.53
CA ILE A 98 -0.39 2.16 6.58
C ILE A 98 -0.24 1.63 5.15
N ALA A 99 -1.29 1.70 4.35
CA ALA A 99 -1.21 1.46 2.91
C ALA A 99 -0.63 2.71 2.24
N PHE A 100 0.65 2.66 1.86
CA PHE A 100 1.38 3.83 1.35
C PHE A 100 1.29 4.01 -0.16
N LEU A 101 0.51 3.18 -0.85
CA LEU A 101 0.26 3.31 -2.28
C LEU A 101 -1.10 2.69 -2.64
N GLU A 102 -1.77 3.24 -3.64
CA GLU A 102 -3.05 2.75 -4.14
C GLU A 102 -2.94 1.39 -4.84
N GLY A 103 -4.07 0.78 -5.11
CA GLY A 103 -4.18 -0.45 -5.91
C GLY A 103 -4.14 -1.73 -5.08
N ALA A 104 -3.17 -2.61 -5.32
CA ALA A 104 -3.10 -3.90 -4.62
C ALA A 104 -2.85 -3.73 -3.13
N ILE A 105 -2.01 -2.78 -2.74
CA ILE A 105 -1.66 -2.50 -1.35
C ILE A 105 -2.87 -2.03 -0.54
N THR A 106 -3.62 -1.02 -1.03
CA THR A 106 -4.84 -0.58 -0.35
C THR A 106 -5.85 -1.72 -0.22
N ARG A 107 -5.97 -2.60 -1.21
CA ARG A 107 -6.89 -3.77 -1.14
C ARG A 107 -6.44 -4.85 -0.16
N ILE A 108 -5.14 -5.05 0.02
CA ILE A 108 -4.60 -5.97 1.03
C ILE A 108 -4.82 -5.38 2.43
N PHE A 109 -4.41 -4.13 2.65
CA PHE A 109 -4.51 -3.47 3.94
C PHE A 109 -5.96 -3.14 4.36
N SER A 110 -6.92 -3.10 3.42
CA SER A 110 -8.35 -2.92 3.72
C SER A 110 -9.00 -4.15 4.35
N VAL A 111 -8.32 -5.29 4.44
CA VAL A 111 -8.84 -6.47 5.15
C VAL A 111 -8.97 -6.15 6.63
N LYS A 112 -10.12 -6.49 7.23
CA LYS A 112 -10.39 -6.20 8.64
C LYS A 112 -9.37 -6.92 9.55
N SER A 113 -8.67 -6.14 10.38
CA SER A 113 -7.83 -6.67 11.45
C SER A 113 -8.70 -7.23 12.59
N LYS A 114 -8.17 -8.23 13.29
CA LYS A 114 -8.75 -8.70 14.56
C LYS A 114 -8.18 -7.94 15.75
N LYS A 115 -7.18 -7.09 15.53
CA LYS A 115 -6.44 -6.33 16.53
C LYS A 115 -6.89 -4.88 16.55
N ASN A 116 -6.63 -4.19 17.66
CA ASN A 116 -6.87 -2.75 17.76
C ASN A 116 -5.70 -2.01 17.10
N THR A 117 -5.88 -1.62 15.86
CA THR A 117 -4.89 -0.95 15.02
C THR A 117 -5.52 0.17 14.22
N ASN A 118 -4.80 1.28 14.04
CA ASN A 118 -5.24 2.37 13.18
C ASN A 118 -4.90 2.06 11.71
N LYS A 119 -5.90 2.08 10.84
CA LYS A 119 -5.73 1.81 9.41
C LYS A 119 -5.67 3.10 8.64
N ILE A 120 -4.58 3.34 7.96
CA ILE A 120 -4.34 4.57 7.21
C ILE A 120 -4.10 4.21 5.73
N ALA A 121 -4.80 4.89 4.81
CA ALA A 121 -4.46 4.84 3.39
C ALA A 121 -3.86 6.18 2.97
N TRP A 122 -2.68 6.12 2.35
CA TRP A 122 -2.00 7.30 1.82
C TRP A 122 -2.17 7.34 0.31
N ILE A 123 -2.75 8.43 -0.19
CA ILE A 123 -3.17 8.58 -1.57
C ILE A 123 -2.20 9.53 -2.28
N HIS A 124 -1.44 8.99 -3.23
CA HIS A 124 -0.40 9.68 -3.98
C HIS A 124 -0.85 10.08 -5.38
N ASN A 125 -1.69 9.25 -6.02
CA ASN A 125 -2.05 9.42 -7.41
C ASN A 125 -3.32 10.26 -7.59
N ASP A 126 -3.42 10.91 -8.73
CA ASP A 126 -4.66 11.53 -9.19
C ASP A 126 -5.69 10.47 -9.59
N ILE A 127 -6.57 10.14 -8.66
CA ILE A 127 -7.59 9.10 -8.85
C ILE A 127 -8.53 9.42 -10.01
N SER A 128 -8.73 10.69 -10.34
CA SER A 128 -9.58 11.08 -11.48
C SER A 128 -9.08 10.51 -12.81
N LYS A 129 -7.79 10.24 -12.93
CA LYS A 129 -7.16 9.66 -14.12
C LYS A 129 -7.21 8.13 -14.18
N VAL A 130 -7.54 7.47 -13.07
CA VAL A 130 -7.55 6.00 -12.96
C VAL A 130 -8.80 5.39 -13.62
N PHE A 131 -9.91 6.13 -13.61
CA PHE A 131 -11.19 5.64 -14.11
C PHE A 131 -11.53 6.24 -15.48
N GLY A 132 -11.83 5.37 -16.46
CA GLY A 132 -12.39 5.76 -17.74
C GLY A 132 -13.86 6.18 -17.64
N LYS A 133 -14.51 6.36 -18.78
CA LYS A 133 -15.96 6.68 -18.90
C LYS A 133 -16.79 5.39 -19.07
N GLY A 134 -18.07 5.41 -18.62
CA GLY A 134 -19.05 4.34 -18.86
C GLY A 134 -19.42 3.48 -17.63
N ILE A 135 -20.34 2.53 -17.82
CA ILE A 135 -20.94 1.70 -16.76
C ILE A 135 -19.88 0.88 -16.01
N LYS A 136 -18.94 0.27 -16.73
CA LYS A 136 -17.84 -0.50 -16.12
C LYS A 136 -16.99 0.36 -15.19
N SER A 137 -16.80 1.63 -15.55
CA SER A 137 -16.08 2.58 -14.72
C SER A 137 -16.85 2.93 -13.44
N LYS A 138 -18.19 3.10 -13.52
CA LYS A 138 -19.02 3.34 -12.34
C LYS A 138 -18.93 2.17 -11.33
N ILE A 139 -19.07 0.94 -11.82
CA ILE A 139 -18.94 -0.25 -10.96
C ILE A 139 -17.57 -0.30 -10.30
N LYS A 140 -16.51 -0.03 -11.06
CA LYS A 140 -15.14 -0.03 -10.56
C LYS A 140 -14.92 1.05 -9.48
N ARG A 141 -15.51 2.24 -9.63
CA ARG A 141 -15.47 3.31 -8.60
C ARG A 141 -16.17 2.87 -7.31
N ILE A 142 -17.38 2.29 -7.40
CA ILE A 142 -18.11 1.81 -6.21
C ILE A 142 -17.29 0.76 -5.47
N LEU A 143 -16.71 -0.20 -6.20
CA LEU A 143 -15.86 -1.23 -5.57
C LEU A 143 -14.60 -0.66 -4.93
N ASP A 144 -14.06 0.41 -5.50
CA ASP A 144 -12.88 1.08 -4.98
C ASP A 144 -13.20 1.97 -3.77
N ARG A 145 -14.32 2.71 -3.81
CA ARG A 145 -14.86 3.46 -2.68
C ARG A 145 -14.98 2.56 -1.44
N ASN A 146 -15.63 1.40 -1.58
CA ASN A 146 -15.78 0.44 -0.50
C ASN A 146 -14.45 -0.09 0.08
N VAL A 147 -13.33 0.08 -0.63
CA VAL A 147 -11.99 -0.21 -0.10
C VAL A 147 -11.54 0.89 0.85
N TYR A 148 -11.71 2.16 0.45
CA TYR A 148 -11.30 3.30 1.26
C TYR A 148 -12.15 3.51 2.52
N GLU A 149 -13.43 3.16 2.49
CA GLU A 149 -14.33 3.17 3.65
C GLU A 149 -13.89 2.24 4.80
N LYS A 150 -12.91 1.36 4.57
CA LYS A 150 -12.35 0.45 5.59
C LYS A 150 -11.14 1.01 6.32
N TYR A 151 -10.77 2.24 6.04
CA TYR A 151 -9.67 2.93 6.68
C TYR A 151 -10.20 3.95 7.67
N ASP A 152 -9.50 4.08 8.81
CA ASP A 152 -9.83 5.06 9.84
C ASP A 152 -9.41 6.46 9.41
N THR A 153 -8.37 6.56 8.56
CA THR A 153 -7.81 7.82 8.08
C THR A 153 -7.38 7.70 6.61
N LEU A 154 -7.68 8.73 5.83
CA LEU A 154 -7.13 8.94 4.50
C LEU A 154 -6.16 10.11 4.52
N ALA A 155 -4.92 9.91 4.11
CA ALA A 155 -3.89 10.94 3.96
C ALA A 155 -3.70 11.27 2.49
N PHE A 156 -3.60 12.55 2.16
CA PHE A 156 -3.44 13.04 0.78
C PHE A 156 -2.16 13.85 0.66
N VAL A 157 -1.50 13.75 -0.50
CA VAL A 157 -0.26 14.49 -0.77
C VAL A 157 -0.48 15.99 -1.00
N SER A 158 -1.72 16.40 -1.34
CA SER A 158 -2.09 17.80 -1.56
C SER A 158 -3.61 18.01 -1.46
N MET A 159 -4.04 19.27 -1.29
CA MET A 159 -5.46 19.63 -1.33
C MET A 159 -6.08 19.34 -2.70
N ASP A 160 -5.36 19.57 -3.80
CA ASP A 160 -5.83 19.24 -5.16
C ASP A 160 -6.10 17.73 -5.30
N ASN A 161 -5.27 16.89 -4.67
CA ASN A 161 -5.47 15.44 -4.67
C ASN A 161 -6.73 15.04 -3.87
N LEU A 162 -6.97 15.67 -2.71
CA LEU A 162 -8.20 15.52 -1.92
C LEU A 162 -9.46 15.94 -2.71
N ASP A 163 -9.43 17.10 -3.35
CA ASP A 163 -10.55 17.61 -4.14
C ASP A 163 -10.91 16.68 -5.30
N LYS A 164 -9.90 16.14 -5.96
CA LYS A 164 -10.09 15.15 -7.04
C LYS A 164 -10.63 13.82 -6.53
N PHE A 165 -10.18 13.40 -5.35
CA PHE A 165 -10.69 12.20 -4.71
C PHE A 165 -12.18 12.36 -4.40
N ASN A 166 -12.59 13.45 -3.77
CA ASN A 166 -13.98 13.73 -3.45
C ASN A 166 -14.85 13.76 -4.71
N LYS A 167 -14.43 14.48 -5.76
CA LYS A 167 -15.14 14.50 -7.06
C LYS A 167 -15.36 13.13 -7.71
N VAL A 168 -14.55 12.15 -7.37
CA VAL A 168 -14.65 10.79 -7.94
C VAL A 168 -15.56 9.90 -7.10
N TYR A 169 -15.57 10.09 -5.77
CA TYR A 169 -16.24 9.18 -4.84
C TYR A 169 -17.48 9.76 -4.14
N ASP A 170 -17.73 11.06 -4.25
CA ASP A 170 -19.02 11.69 -3.93
C ASP A 170 -20.02 11.43 -5.04
#